data_74115a42cc243aa132a798547ea9ac05
#
_entry.id   74115a42cc243aa132a798547ea9ac05
#
_cell.length_a   1.000
_cell.length_b   1.000
_cell.length_c   1.000
_cell.angle_alpha   90.00
_cell.angle_beta   90.00
_cell.angle_gamma   90.00
#
_symmetry.space_group_name_H-M   'P 1'
#
loop_
_entity.id
_entity.type
_entity.pdbx_description
1 polymer ?
#
loop_
_entity_poly.entity_id
_entity_poly.type
_entity_poly.pdbx_seq_one_letter_code
_entity_poly.pdbx_strand_id
1 'polypeptide(L)'
;MLDEMKTTDLFTSYYAQWIRVYKDGAIRDVTLAKYRMTQTWVEKLIPGRKLCEMTRITYQQLINDYARSHERQTTMDFHHQLKGAILDAVDEGLIERDPTRKVIIKGKTPSRKKIKYLNQFELHSLLSDLHLGKEADWDYFILLIAKTGMRFSEALALTPKDFDFSHQTLSISKTWNYKDGGGFMPTKNRSSVRKIRIDWQTVMQFAELTKNLPPGEPIFVRRDSGGGYEAVYNSTVNGILDRHCKRLGIPAISVHGLRHTHASLLLFAGVSIGSVARRLGHASMTTTQKTYLHIIQELENQDVDLVMRSLANLM
;
A
#
# COMPACT_ATOMS: atom_id res chain seq x y z
N MET A 1 20.19 18.30 26.34
CA MET A 1 19.78 19.69 26.16
C MET A 1 19.49 19.86 24.67
N LEU A 2 18.27 20.24 24.30
CA LEU A 2 17.98 20.70 22.96
C LEU A 2 18.66 22.04 22.83
N ASP A 3 19.63 22.19 21.89
CA ASP A 3 20.18 23.52 21.61
C ASP A 3 19.04 24.40 21.16
N GLU A 4 18.94 25.58 21.77
CA GLU A 4 17.92 26.59 21.44
C GLU A 4 18.16 27.06 19.99
N MET A 5 17.31 26.55 19.06
CA MET A 5 17.39 26.91 17.65
C MET A 5 17.03 28.38 17.46
N LYS A 6 17.73 29.05 16.54
CA LYS A 6 17.53 30.47 16.21
C LYS A 6 17.00 30.61 14.79
N THR A 7 16.33 31.72 14.53
CA THR A 7 15.80 32.07 13.19
C THR A 7 16.90 32.10 12.12
N THR A 8 18.17 32.29 12.50
CA THR A 8 19.35 32.31 11.63
C THR A 8 19.94 30.96 11.36
N ASP A 9 19.47 29.90 12.02
CA ASP A 9 19.97 28.53 11.84
C ASP A 9 19.47 27.95 10.51
N LEU A 10 20.17 26.92 10.05
CA LEU A 10 19.84 26.27 8.78
C LEU A 10 18.57 25.42 8.93
N PHE A 11 17.68 25.52 7.94
CA PHE A 11 16.48 24.67 7.89
C PHE A 11 16.83 23.18 7.85
N THR A 12 17.93 22.79 7.20
CA THR A 12 18.42 21.41 7.18
C THR A 12 18.75 20.88 8.57
N SER A 13 19.41 21.67 9.41
CA SER A 13 19.75 21.31 10.79
C SER A 13 18.51 21.22 11.67
N TYR A 14 17.58 22.16 11.54
CA TYR A 14 16.30 22.13 12.22
C TYR A 14 15.50 20.86 11.85
N TYR A 15 15.37 20.57 10.56
CA TYR A 15 14.61 19.43 10.10
C TYR A 15 15.20 18.09 10.58
N ALA A 16 16.54 17.96 10.59
CA ALA A 16 17.23 16.79 11.14
C ALA A 16 16.95 16.63 12.65
N GLN A 17 17.03 17.71 13.42
CA GLN A 17 16.73 17.72 14.85
C GLN A 17 15.26 17.39 15.10
N TRP A 18 14.34 17.99 14.35
CA TRP A 18 12.91 17.71 14.44
C TRP A 18 12.57 16.24 14.18
N ILE A 19 13.18 15.59 13.17
CA ILE A 19 13.01 14.17 12.94
C ILE A 19 13.48 13.36 14.16
N ARG A 20 14.65 13.67 14.70
CA ARG A 20 15.21 12.97 15.85
C ARG A 20 14.33 13.09 17.09
N VAL A 21 13.74 14.25 17.33
CA VAL A 21 12.94 14.52 18.54
C VAL A 21 11.52 14.00 18.41
N TYR A 22 10.86 14.23 17.27
CA TYR A 22 9.43 13.99 17.13
C TYR A 22 9.08 12.71 16.35
N LYS A 23 10.05 12.10 15.62
CA LYS A 23 9.76 10.95 14.78
C LYS A 23 10.51 9.70 15.18
N ASP A 24 11.74 9.81 15.64
CA ASP A 24 12.53 8.66 16.07
C ASP A 24 11.88 7.99 17.29
N GLY A 25 11.70 6.67 17.25
CA GLY A 25 10.99 5.92 18.28
C GLY A 25 9.45 6.13 18.34
N ALA A 26 8.91 7.18 17.70
CA ALA A 26 7.47 7.48 17.71
C ALA A 26 6.71 6.89 16.52
N ILE A 27 7.40 6.60 15.44
CA ILE A 27 6.81 6.07 14.19
C ILE A 27 7.55 4.82 13.74
N ARG A 28 6.93 4.04 12.83
CA ARG A 28 7.56 2.85 12.28
C ARG A 28 8.79 3.19 11.44
N ASP A 29 9.83 2.35 11.47
CA ASP A 29 11.10 2.53 10.74
C ASP A 29 10.91 2.82 9.25
N VAL A 30 9.98 2.12 8.62
CA VAL A 30 9.61 2.35 7.20
C VAL A 30 9.08 3.77 6.95
N THR A 31 8.46 4.38 7.94
CA THR A 31 7.99 5.77 7.85
C THR A 31 9.13 6.73 8.17
N LEU A 32 9.94 6.41 9.17
CA LEU A 32 11.13 7.16 9.53
C LEU A 32 12.12 7.24 8.35
N ALA A 33 12.33 6.13 7.64
CA ALA A 33 13.16 6.10 6.43
C ALA A 33 12.70 7.09 5.35
N LYS A 34 11.40 7.34 5.22
CA LYS A 34 10.87 8.36 4.29
C LYS A 34 11.21 9.78 4.75
N TYR A 35 11.12 10.07 6.04
CA TYR A 35 11.55 11.37 6.58
C TYR A 35 13.05 11.59 6.37
N ARG A 36 13.89 10.57 6.59
CA ARG A 36 15.32 10.64 6.32
C ARG A 36 15.64 10.86 4.83
N MET A 37 14.90 10.21 3.94
CA MET A 37 15.01 10.46 2.50
C MET A 37 14.59 11.90 2.14
N THR A 38 13.54 12.42 2.76
CA THR A 38 13.13 13.84 2.60
C THR A 38 14.24 14.77 3.09
N GLN A 39 14.88 14.47 4.23
CA GLN A 39 16.03 15.22 4.73
C GLN A 39 17.15 15.29 3.71
N THR A 40 17.56 14.16 3.13
CA THR A 40 18.59 14.10 2.08
C THR A 40 18.25 14.98 0.88
N TRP A 41 16.97 15.03 0.47
CA TRP A 41 16.55 15.92 -0.60
C TRP A 41 16.56 17.40 -0.20
N VAL A 42 16.21 17.73 1.02
CA VAL A 42 16.31 19.12 1.55
C VAL A 42 17.76 19.57 1.56
N GLU A 43 18.68 18.74 2.07
CA GLU A 43 20.11 19.00 2.06
C GLU A 43 20.68 19.22 0.65
N LYS A 44 20.17 18.49 -0.33
CA LYS A 44 20.56 18.63 -1.74
C LYS A 44 20.02 19.89 -2.40
N LEU A 45 18.77 20.28 -2.10
CA LEU A 45 18.07 21.34 -2.83
C LEU A 45 18.26 22.72 -2.20
N ILE A 46 18.41 22.80 -0.86
CA ILE A 46 18.52 24.05 -0.12
C ILE A 46 19.53 23.98 1.04
N PRO A 47 20.80 23.56 0.79
CA PRO A 47 21.78 23.26 1.86
C PRO A 47 22.09 24.45 2.78
N GLY A 48 22.05 25.66 2.25
CA GLY A 48 22.41 26.89 2.99
C GLY A 48 21.23 27.76 3.41
N ARG A 49 19.99 27.29 3.28
CA ARG A 49 18.80 28.10 3.55
C ARG A 49 18.54 28.20 5.05
N LYS A 50 18.44 29.44 5.57
CA LYS A 50 18.10 29.73 6.97
C LYS A 50 16.59 29.65 7.21
N LEU A 51 16.19 29.42 8.47
CA LEU A 51 14.78 29.37 8.89
C LEU A 51 14.04 30.67 8.56
N CYS A 52 14.63 31.85 8.87
CA CYS A 52 14.04 33.14 8.56
C CYS A 52 13.84 33.42 7.05
N GLU A 53 14.52 32.67 6.20
CA GLU A 53 14.42 32.80 4.73
C GLU A 53 13.37 31.88 4.12
N MET A 54 12.70 31.05 4.94
CA MET A 54 11.66 30.12 4.49
C MET A 54 10.34 30.86 4.22
N THR A 55 10.34 31.69 3.18
CA THR A 55 9.15 32.40 2.70
C THR A 55 8.29 31.50 1.80
N ARG A 56 7.05 31.96 1.50
CA ARG A 56 6.17 31.22 0.55
C ARG A 56 6.80 31.02 -0.81
N ILE A 57 7.59 31.97 -1.30
CA ILE A 57 8.27 31.88 -2.61
C ILE A 57 9.39 30.83 -2.53
N THR A 58 10.25 30.89 -1.50
CA THR A 58 11.33 29.92 -1.29
C THR A 58 10.82 28.50 -1.12
N TYR A 59 9.75 28.35 -0.33
CA TYR A 59 9.14 27.03 -0.17
C TYR A 59 8.52 26.50 -1.46
N GLN A 60 7.81 27.34 -2.22
CA GLN A 60 7.27 26.95 -3.52
C GLN A 60 8.38 26.58 -4.52
N GLN A 61 9.53 27.28 -4.50
CA GLN A 61 10.70 26.92 -5.32
C GLN A 61 11.24 25.55 -4.94
N LEU A 62 11.43 25.26 -3.64
CA LEU A 62 11.85 23.95 -3.16
C LEU A 62 10.93 22.83 -3.69
N ILE A 63 9.61 23.01 -3.58
CA ILE A 63 8.62 22.05 -4.07
C ILE A 63 8.71 21.91 -5.60
N ASN A 64 8.88 23.01 -6.33
CA ASN A 64 9.03 22.98 -7.78
C ASN A 64 10.32 22.27 -8.23
N ASP A 65 11.44 22.50 -7.54
CA ASP A 65 12.72 21.86 -7.86
C ASP A 65 12.68 20.36 -7.59
N TYR A 66 12.05 19.93 -6.51
CA TYR A 66 11.78 18.51 -6.27
C TYR A 66 10.87 17.90 -7.36
N ALA A 67 9.84 18.63 -7.77
CA ALA A 67 8.86 18.21 -8.77
C ALA A 67 9.46 17.99 -10.17
N ARG A 68 10.62 18.60 -10.50
CA ARG A 68 11.31 18.40 -11.79
C ARG A 68 11.69 16.95 -12.05
N SER A 69 11.98 16.19 -11.00
CA SER A 69 12.42 14.78 -11.10
C SER A 69 11.37 13.78 -10.63
N HIS A 70 10.28 14.21 -9.99
CA HIS A 70 9.31 13.35 -9.35
C HIS A 70 7.89 13.52 -9.89
N GLU A 71 7.08 12.45 -9.76
CA GLU A 71 5.66 12.50 -10.07
C GLU A 71 4.90 13.35 -9.04
N ARG A 72 3.75 13.89 -9.44
CA ARG A 72 2.92 14.78 -8.60
C ARG A 72 2.59 14.18 -7.22
N GLN A 73 2.29 12.85 -7.14
CA GLN A 73 1.99 12.20 -5.87
C GLN A 73 3.21 12.15 -4.95
N THR A 74 4.38 11.84 -5.49
CA THR A 74 5.65 11.81 -4.73
C THR A 74 6.00 13.22 -4.22
N THR A 75 5.75 14.25 -5.03
CA THR A 75 5.93 15.66 -4.62
C THR A 75 4.94 16.05 -3.51
N MET A 76 3.69 15.56 -3.57
CA MET A 76 2.71 15.76 -2.52
C MET A 76 3.15 15.11 -1.19
N ASP A 77 3.68 13.89 -1.25
CA ASP A 77 4.19 13.19 -0.07
C ASP A 77 5.39 13.94 0.55
N PHE A 78 6.31 14.44 -0.28
CA PHE A 78 7.43 15.29 0.14
C PHE A 78 6.93 16.56 0.85
N HIS A 79 5.95 17.27 0.27
CA HIS A 79 5.32 18.41 0.91
C HIS A 79 4.71 18.06 2.28
N HIS A 80 3.96 16.97 2.39
CA HIS A 80 3.34 16.56 3.65
C HIS A 80 4.37 16.22 4.74
N GLN A 81 5.51 15.65 4.37
CA GLN A 81 6.58 15.34 5.32
C GLN A 81 7.29 16.60 5.84
N LEU A 82 7.44 17.61 5.00
CA LEU A 82 8.02 18.91 5.42
C LEU A 82 7.05 19.75 6.22
N LYS A 83 5.77 19.72 5.87
CA LYS A 83 4.75 20.61 6.42
C LYS A 83 4.66 20.53 7.94
N GLY A 84 4.75 19.33 8.54
CA GLY A 84 4.71 19.16 9.99
C GLY A 84 5.82 19.95 10.69
N ALA A 85 7.07 19.75 10.25
CA ALA A 85 8.22 20.45 10.82
C ALA A 85 8.15 21.98 10.63
N ILE A 86 7.67 22.43 9.48
CA ILE A 86 7.53 23.85 9.19
C ILE A 86 6.45 24.50 10.07
N LEU A 87 5.32 23.83 10.30
CA LEU A 87 4.29 24.37 11.18
C LEU A 87 4.77 24.46 12.63
N ASP A 88 5.49 23.44 13.12
CA ASP A 88 6.12 23.50 14.44
C ASP A 88 7.15 24.66 14.52
N ALA A 89 7.95 24.88 13.47
CA ALA A 89 8.88 26.03 13.42
C ALA A 89 8.17 27.40 13.40
N VAL A 90 6.98 27.47 12.83
CA VAL A 90 6.14 28.69 12.89
C VAL A 90 5.60 28.90 14.29
N ASP A 91 5.11 27.85 14.95
CA ASP A 91 4.57 27.91 16.30
C ASP A 91 5.67 28.23 17.33
N GLU A 92 6.92 27.82 17.07
CA GLU A 92 8.11 28.15 17.87
C GLU A 92 8.69 29.57 17.56
N GLY A 93 8.12 30.31 16.60
CA GLY A 93 8.58 31.63 16.19
C GLY A 93 9.88 31.64 15.37
N LEU A 94 10.36 30.47 14.90
CA LEU A 94 11.57 30.35 14.09
C LEU A 94 11.32 30.73 12.62
N ILE A 95 10.08 30.56 12.15
CA ILE A 95 9.59 31.03 10.84
C ILE A 95 8.43 31.98 11.08
N GLU A 96 8.49 33.20 10.53
CA GLU A 96 7.52 34.28 10.80
C GLU A 96 6.09 33.93 10.40
N ARG A 97 5.91 33.29 9.25
CA ARG A 97 4.59 32.94 8.69
C ARG A 97 4.62 31.59 7.98
N ASP A 98 3.53 30.83 8.05
CA ASP A 98 3.38 29.54 7.38
C ASP A 98 3.62 29.63 5.85
N PRO A 99 4.77 29.14 5.35
CA PRO A 99 5.10 29.16 3.92
C PRO A 99 4.40 28.05 3.13
N THR A 100 3.80 27.07 3.82
CA THR A 100 3.17 25.89 3.20
C THR A 100 1.74 26.17 2.74
N ARG A 101 1.18 27.31 3.13
CA ARG A 101 -0.19 27.69 2.82
C ARG A 101 -0.38 27.93 1.31
N LYS A 102 -1.41 27.28 0.73
CA LYS A 102 -1.76 27.39 -0.71
C LYS A 102 -0.60 27.02 -1.66
N VAL A 103 0.24 26.07 -1.27
CA VAL A 103 1.30 25.58 -2.15
C VAL A 103 0.70 24.87 -3.37
N ILE A 104 1.31 25.08 -4.54
CA ILE A 104 0.91 24.42 -5.79
C ILE A 104 1.81 23.20 -6.02
N ILE A 105 1.21 22.03 -6.01
CA ILE A 105 1.94 20.77 -6.22
C ILE A 105 1.96 20.44 -7.72
N LYS A 106 3.14 20.51 -8.29
CA LYS A 106 3.47 20.07 -9.66
C LYS A 106 4.12 18.68 -9.62
N GLY A 107 4.47 18.14 -10.75
CA GLY A 107 5.22 16.89 -10.89
C GLY A 107 5.26 16.43 -12.33
N LYS A 108 6.13 15.47 -12.63
CA LYS A 108 6.18 14.82 -13.93
C LYS A 108 4.87 14.11 -14.22
N THR A 109 4.42 14.20 -15.44
CA THR A 109 3.31 13.37 -15.93
C THR A 109 3.81 11.93 -16.01
N PRO A 110 3.07 10.95 -15.44
CA PRO A 110 3.42 9.54 -15.59
C PRO A 110 3.56 9.18 -17.07
N SER A 111 4.62 8.47 -17.43
CA SER A 111 4.89 8.07 -18.82
C SER A 111 3.84 7.15 -19.41
N ARG A 112 3.08 6.44 -18.59
CA ARG A 112 1.93 5.62 -18.96
C ARG A 112 0.89 5.62 -17.84
N LYS A 113 -0.40 5.64 -18.23
CA LYS A 113 -1.51 5.41 -17.31
C LYS A 113 -1.46 3.94 -16.89
N LYS A 114 -1.02 3.65 -15.66
CA LYS A 114 -0.94 2.28 -15.14
C LYS A 114 -2.34 1.73 -14.95
N ILE A 115 -2.65 0.63 -15.64
CA ILE A 115 -3.84 -0.17 -15.37
C ILE A 115 -3.70 -0.73 -13.95
N LYS A 116 -4.72 -0.55 -13.14
CA LYS A 116 -4.65 -0.91 -11.72
C LYS A 116 -5.26 -2.25 -11.38
N TYR A 117 -6.12 -2.79 -12.24
CA TYR A 117 -6.83 -4.05 -12.03
C TYR A 117 -7.15 -4.72 -13.36
N LEU A 118 -7.41 -6.02 -13.32
CA LEU A 118 -7.86 -6.84 -14.45
C LEU A 118 -9.39 -6.93 -14.44
N ASN A 119 -9.99 -7.11 -15.60
CA ASN A 119 -11.37 -7.52 -15.71
C ASN A 119 -11.55 -9.03 -15.39
N GLN A 120 -12.80 -9.51 -15.37
CA GLN A 120 -13.10 -10.89 -15.00
C GLN A 120 -12.48 -11.92 -15.96
N PHE A 121 -12.50 -11.64 -17.25
CA PHE A 121 -11.93 -12.54 -18.28
C PHE A 121 -10.40 -12.59 -18.15
N GLU A 122 -9.75 -11.44 -18.02
CA GLU A 122 -8.30 -11.32 -17.85
C GLU A 122 -7.83 -12.03 -16.58
N LEU A 123 -8.57 -11.88 -15.46
CA LEU A 123 -8.26 -12.60 -14.23
C LEU A 123 -8.44 -14.11 -14.41
N HIS A 124 -9.51 -14.55 -15.05
CA HIS A 124 -9.73 -15.98 -15.32
C HIS A 124 -8.59 -16.57 -16.15
N SER A 125 -8.18 -15.88 -17.21
CA SER A 125 -7.05 -16.30 -18.05
C SER A 125 -5.75 -16.38 -17.23
N LEU A 126 -5.48 -15.41 -16.37
CA LEU A 126 -4.32 -15.42 -15.47
C LEU A 126 -4.35 -16.64 -14.53
N LEU A 127 -5.46 -16.87 -13.85
CA LEU A 127 -5.58 -17.98 -12.90
C LEU A 127 -5.48 -19.37 -13.56
N SER A 128 -5.95 -19.49 -14.81
CA SER A 128 -5.83 -20.72 -15.60
C SER A 128 -4.40 -20.98 -16.11
N ASP A 129 -3.56 -19.96 -16.19
CA ASP A 129 -2.17 -20.05 -16.64
C ASP A 129 -1.18 -20.31 -15.50
N LEU A 130 -1.62 -20.27 -14.23
CA LEU A 130 -0.78 -20.59 -13.08
C LEU A 130 -0.43 -22.07 -13.02
N HIS A 131 0.84 -22.37 -12.75
CA HIS A 131 1.35 -23.73 -12.63
C HIS A 131 1.37 -24.15 -11.15
N LEU A 132 0.25 -24.70 -10.68
CA LEU A 132 0.09 -25.12 -9.30
C LEU A 132 0.67 -26.52 -9.08
N GLY A 133 1.93 -26.59 -8.70
CA GLY A 133 2.65 -27.83 -8.40
C GLY A 133 2.43 -28.36 -6.99
N LYS A 134 3.37 -29.19 -6.51
CA LYS A 134 3.34 -29.76 -5.15
C LYS A 134 3.97 -28.85 -4.10
N GLU A 135 4.74 -27.85 -4.51
CA GLU A 135 5.46 -26.94 -3.62
C GLU A 135 4.79 -25.56 -3.59
N ALA A 136 4.89 -24.89 -2.43
CA ALA A 136 4.47 -23.53 -2.28
C ALA A 136 5.40 -22.59 -3.06
N ASP A 137 4.98 -22.16 -4.24
CA ASP A 137 5.68 -21.23 -5.10
C ASP A 137 4.94 -19.89 -5.26
N TRP A 138 5.46 -19.04 -6.14
CA TRP A 138 4.87 -17.74 -6.37
C TRP A 138 3.57 -17.78 -7.17
N ASP A 139 3.27 -18.84 -7.88
CA ASP A 139 1.99 -19.03 -8.58
C ASP A 139 0.86 -19.27 -7.55
N TYR A 140 1.12 -20.09 -6.51
CA TYR A 140 0.21 -20.20 -5.37
C TYR A 140 0.03 -18.87 -4.61
N PHE A 141 1.10 -18.09 -4.51
CA PHE A 141 1.03 -16.76 -3.87
C PHE A 141 0.16 -15.78 -4.66
N ILE A 142 0.31 -15.76 -6.00
CA ILE A 142 -0.51 -14.98 -6.93
C ILE A 142 -1.98 -15.40 -6.82
N LEU A 143 -2.26 -16.70 -6.87
CA LEU A 143 -3.59 -17.28 -6.69
C LEU A 143 -4.22 -16.80 -5.37
N LEU A 144 -3.48 -16.92 -4.27
CA LEU A 144 -3.97 -16.55 -2.95
C LEU A 144 -4.38 -15.08 -2.88
N ILE A 145 -3.54 -14.18 -3.37
CA ILE A 145 -3.86 -12.74 -3.36
C ILE A 145 -5.03 -12.42 -4.28
N ALA A 146 -5.10 -13.04 -5.45
CA ALA A 146 -6.23 -12.87 -6.37
C ALA A 146 -7.56 -13.32 -5.75
N LYS A 147 -7.57 -14.45 -5.03
CA LYS A 147 -8.76 -15.03 -4.40
C LYS A 147 -9.16 -14.39 -3.07
N THR A 148 -8.23 -13.75 -2.37
CA THR A 148 -8.47 -13.20 -1.01
C THR A 148 -8.39 -11.68 -0.91
N GLY A 149 -7.70 -11.02 -1.82
CA GLY A 149 -7.43 -9.59 -1.77
C GLY A 149 -6.49 -9.16 -0.64
N MET A 150 -5.68 -10.07 -0.09
CA MET A 150 -4.73 -9.77 0.99
C MET A 150 -3.63 -8.81 0.53
N ARG A 151 -3.00 -8.12 1.51
CA ARG A 151 -1.77 -7.36 1.25
C ARG A 151 -0.59 -8.32 1.08
N PHE A 152 0.40 -7.92 0.31
CA PHE A 152 1.63 -8.69 0.07
C PHE A 152 2.27 -9.20 1.39
N SER A 153 2.46 -8.32 2.36
CA SER A 153 3.05 -8.67 3.66
C SER A 153 2.15 -9.54 4.56
N GLU A 154 0.82 -9.45 4.40
CA GLU A 154 -0.13 -10.34 5.07
C GLU A 154 -0.05 -11.77 4.51
N ALA A 155 -0.01 -11.89 3.17
CA ALA A 155 0.10 -13.16 2.49
C ALA A 155 1.43 -13.88 2.77
N LEU A 156 2.56 -13.15 2.83
CA LEU A 156 3.86 -13.71 3.22
C LEU A 156 3.89 -14.24 4.66
N ALA A 157 3.09 -13.65 5.56
CA ALA A 157 3.04 -14.06 6.95
C ALA A 157 2.12 -15.25 7.23
N LEU A 158 1.42 -15.77 6.20
CA LEU A 158 0.52 -16.90 6.41
C LEU A 158 1.28 -18.18 6.75
N THR A 159 0.73 -18.89 7.73
CA THR A 159 1.18 -20.20 8.16
C THR A 159 0.04 -21.21 7.99
N PRO A 160 0.29 -22.52 7.96
CA PRO A 160 -0.78 -23.53 7.92
C PRO A 160 -1.84 -23.35 9.00
N LYS A 161 -1.47 -22.88 10.21
CA LYS A 161 -2.40 -22.62 11.34
C LYS A 161 -3.42 -21.52 11.09
N ASP A 162 -3.18 -20.64 10.13
CA ASP A 162 -4.09 -19.54 9.82
C ASP A 162 -5.30 -20.01 9.00
N PHE A 163 -5.25 -21.24 8.45
CA PHE A 163 -6.33 -21.86 7.69
C PHE A 163 -7.20 -22.74 8.59
N ASP A 164 -8.50 -22.51 8.54
CA ASP A 164 -9.51 -23.38 9.09
C ASP A 164 -10.29 -23.99 7.93
N PHE A 165 -9.80 -25.13 7.45
CA PHE A 165 -10.31 -25.77 6.25
C PHE A 165 -11.73 -26.31 6.45
N SER A 166 -12.08 -26.75 7.67
CA SER A 166 -13.41 -27.26 8.01
C SER A 166 -14.50 -26.18 7.93
N HIS A 167 -14.17 -24.95 8.34
CA HIS A 167 -15.08 -23.82 8.25
C HIS A 167 -14.84 -22.92 7.03
N GLN A 168 -13.92 -23.30 6.14
CA GLN A 168 -13.55 -22.54 4.93
C GLN A 168 -13.17 -21.10 5.26
N THR A 169 -12.33 -20.92 6.27
CA THR A 169 -11.95 -19.57 6.71
C THR A 169 -10.44 -19.41 6.82
N LEU A 170 -9.98 -18.20 6.61
CA LEU A 170 -8.60 -17.76 6.70
C LEU A 170 -8.48 -16.61 7.70
N SER A 171 -7.62 -16.77 8.68
CA SER A 171 -7.32 -15.75 9.71
C SER A 171 -6.13 -14.91 9.28
N ILE A 172 -6.28 -13.59 9.31
CA ILE A 172 -5.26 -12.62 8.94
C ILE A 172 -5.00 -11.75 10.15
N SER A 173 -3.92 -12.02 10.88
CA SER A 173 -3.61 -11.37 12.17
C SER A 173 -2.20 -10.79 12.24
N LYS A 174 -1.34 -11.08 11.26
CA LYS A 174 0.07 -10.73 11.27
C LYS A 174 0.55 -10.34 9.88
N THR A 175 1.75 -9.75 9.81
CA THR A 175 2.44 -9.38 8.57
C THR A 175 3.88 -9.87 8.61
N TRP A 176 4.51 -9.98 7.45
CA TRP A 176 5.91 -10.35 7.33
C TRP A 176 6.79 -9.11 7.08
N ASN A 177 7.90 -9.00 7.82
CA ASN A 177 8.89 -7.93 7.62
C ASN A 177 9.84 -8.27 6.47
N TYR A 178 9.37 -8.21 5.24
CA TYR A 178 10.17 -8.56 4.07
C TYR A 178 11.23 -7.51 3.68
N LYS A 179 11.26 -6.36 4.36
CA LYS A 179 12.20 -5.26 4.06
C LYS A 179 13.45 -5.28 4.93
N ASP A 180 13.32 -5.76 6.18
CA ASP A 180 14.37 -5.66 7.19
C ASP A 180 14.52 -7.02 7.89
N GLY A 181 15.22 -7.96 7.28
CA GLY A 181 15.66 -9.22 7.89
C GLY A 181 14.59 -10.29 8.12
N GLY A 182 13.34 -10.10 7.68
CA GLY A 182 12.28 -11.10 7.87
C GLY A 182 11.61 -11.05 9.25
N GLY A 183 10.76 -12.06 9.52
CA GLY A 183 10.06 -12.21 10.79
C GLY A 183 8.61 -11.72 10.81
N PHE A 184 7.84 -12.26 11.76
CA PHE A 184 6.45 -11.87 11.96
C PHE A 184 6.35 -10.53 12.66
N MET A 185 5.42 -9.70 12.20
CA MET A 185 5.10 -8.40 12.78
C MET A 185 3.58 -8.22 12.96
N PRO A 186 3.14 -7.37 13.89
CA PRO A 186 1.74 -7.02 14.00
C PRO A 186 1.25 -6.31 12.72
N THR A 187 -0.05 -6.41 12.46
CA THR A 187 -0.69 -5.68 11.35
C THR A 187 -0.60 -4.17 11.55
N LYS A 188 -0.80 -3.42 10.46
CA LYS A 188 -0.67 -1.95 10.48
C LYS A 188 -1.65 -1.29 11.45
N ASN A 189 -2.87 -1.79 11.52
CA ASN A 189 -3.97 -1.28 12.35
C ASN A 189 -4.88 -2.44 12.78
N ARG A 190 -5.67 -2.20 13.81
CA ARG A 190 -6.60 -3.18 14.38
C ARG A 190 -7.61 -3.73 13.34
N SER A 191 -8.08 -2.90 12.43
CA SER A 191 -8.99 -3.31 11.35
C SER A 191 -8.37 -4.27 10.33
N SER A 192 -7.03 -4.38 10.29
CA SER A 192 -6.34 -5.35 9.43
C SER A 192 -6.43 -6.78 9.98
N VAL A 193 -6.65 -6.94 11.28
CA VAL A 193 -6.92 -8.25 11.91
C VAL A 193 -8.34 -8.64 11.53
N ARG A 194 -8.47 -9.76 10.81
CA ARG A 194 -9.77 -10.21 10.30
C ARG A 194 -9.76 -11.70 9.97
N LYS A 195 -10.94 -12.29 9.92
CA LYS A 195 -11.20 -13.64 9.42
C LYS A 195 -12.06 -13.52 8.16
N ILE A 196 -11.66 -14.15 7.08
CA ILE A 196 -12.39 -14.12 5.79
C ILE A 196 -12.78 -15.52 5.38
N ARG A 197 -13.91 -15.66 4.69
CA ARG A 197 -14.26 -16.91 4.01
C ARG A 197 -13.50 -17.04 2.71
N ILE A 198 -13.07 -18.27 2.39
CA ILE A 198 -12.40 -18.65 1.15
C ILE A 198 -13.26 -19.70 0.43
N ASP A 199 -13.19 -19.71 -0.89
CA ASP A 199 -13.93 -20.67 -1.71
C ASP A 199 -13.36 -22.09 -1.57
N TRP A 200 -14.19 -23.11 -1.86
CA TRP A 200 -13.84 -24.49 -1.70
C TRP A 200 -12.63 -24.95 -2.54
N GLN A 201 -12.43 -24.36 -3.73
CA GLN A 201 -11.28 -24.67 -4.58
C GLN A 201 -9.98 -24.23 -3.91
N THR A 202 -9.96 -23.00 -3.40
CA THR A 202 -8.84 -22.48 -2.61
C THR A 202 -8.60 -23.34 -1.35
N VAL A 203 -9.67 -23.78 -0.67
CA VAL A 203 -9.57 -24.70 0.48
C VAL A 203 -8.85 -25.98 0.09
N MET A 204 -9.30 -26.67 -0.96
CA MET A 204 -8.71 -27.94 -1.42
C MET A 204 -7.24 -27.78 -1.82
N GLN A 205 -6.91 -26.75 -2.59
CA GLN A 205 -5.56 -26.48 -3.06
C GLN A 205 -4.61 -26.21 -1.88
N PHE A 206 -5.02 -25.39 -0.92
CA PHE A 206 -4.18 -25.04 0.23
C PHE A 206 -4.16 -26.13 1.30
N ALA A 207 -5.20 -26.95 1.44
CA ALA A 207 -5.18 -28.10 2.34
C ALA A 207 -4.11 -29.12 1.90
N GLU A 208 -4.03 -29.44 0.60
CA GLU A 208 -3.00 -30.34 0.09
C GLU A 208 -1.60 -29.70 0.14
N LEU A 209 -1.47 -28.43 -0.24
CA LEU A 209 -0.20 -27.69 -0.23
C LEU A 209 0.41 -27.61 1.17
N THR A 210 -0.42 -27.41 2.19
CA THR A 210 0.05 -27.17 3.57
C THR A 210 0.17 -28.43 4.43
N LYS A 211 -0.28 -29.58 3.93
CA LYS A 211 -0.38 -30.83 4.67
C LYS A 211 0.91 -31.24 5.38
N ASN A 212 2.04 -31.06 4.71
CA ASN A 212 3.37 -31.46 5.19
C ASN A 212 4.23 -30.28 5.63
N LEU A 213 3.68 -29.06 5.67
CA LEU A 213 4.42 -27.87 6.09
C LEU A 213 4.38 -27.71 7.61
N PRO A 214 5.45 -27.19 8.22
CA PRO A 214 5.47 -26.88 9.66
C PRO A 214 4.36 -25.88 9.99
N PRO A 215 3.50 -26.19 10.99
CA PRO A 215 2.27 -25.43 11.21
C PRO A 215 2.48 -23.97 11.65
N GLY A 216 3.67 -23.63 12.16
CA GLY A 216 4.02 -22.27 12.62
C GLY A 216 4.94 -21.49 11.70
N GLU A 217 5.42 -22.08 10.60
CA GLU A 217 6.32 -21.45 9.65
C GLU A 217 5.54 -20.76 8.51
N PRO A 218 6.08 -19.68 7.93
CA PRO A 218 5.45 -19.03 6.80
C PRO A 218 5.45 -19.95 5.57
N ILE A 219 4.33 -20.01 4.85
CA ILE A 219 4.15 -20.91 3.70
C ILE A 219 5.07 -20.52 2.54
N PHE A 220 5.27 -19.23 2.29
CA PHE A 220 5.94 -18.68 1.11
C PHE A 220 7.34 -18.13 1.36
N VAL A 221 7.86 -18.24 2.57
CA VAL A 221 9.19 -17.77 2.92
C VAL A 221 10.03 -18.96 3.38
N ARG A 222 11.12 -19.21 2.69
CA ARG A 222 12.02 -20.32 3.00
C ARG A 222 13.02 -19.93 4.09
N ARG A 223 13.51 -20.92 4.83
CA ARG A 223 14.65 -20.73 5.71
C ARG A 223 15.93 -20.72 4.88
N ASP A 224 16.86 -19.85 5.27
CA ASP A 224 18.22 -19.86 4.73
C ASP A 224 19.11 -20.89 5.43
N SER A 225 20.31 -21.10 4.90
CA SER A 225 21.31 -22.02 5.46
C SER A 225 21.88 -21.60 6.84
N GLY A 226 21.69 -20.34 7.23
CA GLY A 226 22.11 -19.78 8.52
C GLY A 226 21.04 -19.83 9.60
N GLY A 227 19.88 -20.45 9.33
CA GLY A 227 18.74 -20.55 10.25
C GLY A 227 17.83 -19.29 10.28
N GLY A 228 18.15 -18.30 9.47
CA GLY A 228 17.30 -17.13 9.19
C GLY A 228 16.23 -17.41 8.15
N TYR A 229 15.76 -16.37 7.49
CA TYR A 229 14.80 -16.47 6.39
C TYR A 229 15.36 -15.81 5.13
N GLU A 230 15.11 -16.41 3.99
CA GLU A 230 15.48 -15.84 2.70
C GLU A 230 14.79 -14.48 2.48
N ALA A 231 15.53 -13.55 1.89
CA ALA A 231 15.00 -12.24 1.54
C ALA A 231 13.97 -12.36 0.41
N VAL A 232 12.77 -11.87 0.64
CA VAL A 232 11.68 -11.85 -0.35
C VAL A 232 11.50 -10.44 -0.88
N TYR A 233 11.64 -10.26 -2.19
CA TYR A 233 11.45 -8.97 -2.85
C TYR A 233 10.12 -8.94 -3.60
N ASN A 234 9.35 -7.88 -3.37
CA ASN A 234 8.10 -7.64 -4.11
C ASN A 234 8.34 -7.56 -5.64
N SER A 235 9.51 -7.07 -6.06
CA SER A 235 9.93 -7.04 -7.47
C SER A 235 10.01 -8.42 -8.10
N THR A 236 10.45 -9.44 -7.36
CA THR A 236 10.52 -10.83 -7.84
C THR A 236 9.13 -11.35 -8.20
N VAL A 237 8.18 -11.22 -7.29
CA VAL A 237 6.81 -11.69 -7.52
C VAL A 237 6.11 -10.87 -8.61
N ASN A 238 6.33 -9.55 -8.65
CA ASN A 238 5.84 -8.71 -9.73
C ASN A 238 6.44 -9.10 -11.09
N GLY A 239 7.72 -9.49 -11.13
CA GLY A 239 8.36 -9.98 -12.36
C GLY A 239 7.76 -11.29 -12.87
N ILE A 240 7.35 -12.18 -11.97
CA ILE A 240 6.66 -13.44 -12.34
C ILE A 240 5.26 -13.11 -12.87
N LEU A 241 4.50 -12.29 -12.14
CA LEU A 241 3.17 -11.86 -12.59
C LEU A 241 3.22 -11.13 -13.95
N ASP A 242 4.21 -10.30 -14.18
CA ASP A 242 4.41 -9.59 -15.46
C ASP A 242 4.68 -10.56 -16.60
N ARG A 243 5.43 -11.67 -16.38
CA ARG A 243 5.65 -12.71 -17.38
C ARG A 243 4.34 -13.42 -17.76
N HIS A 244 3.50 -13.79 -16.78
CA HIS A 244 2.17 -14.35 -17.04
C HIS A 244 1.32 -13.36 -17.85
N CYS A 245 1.23 -12.10 -17.43
CA CYS A 245 0.46 -11.08 -18.14
C CYS A 245 0.90 -10.91 -19.59
N LYS A 246 2.21 -10.86 -19.84
CA LYS A 246 2.79 -10.72 -21.19
C LYS A 246 2.51 -11.94 -22.07
N ARG A 247 2.65 -13.14 -21.52
CA ARG A 247 2.36 -14.40 -22.24
C ARG A 247 0.91 -14.48 -22.69
N LEU A 248 0.00 -14.00 -21.86
CA LEU A 248 -1.44 -14.00 -22.10
C LEU A 248 -1.93 -12.80 -22.92
N GLY A 249 -1.09 -11.81 -23.19
CA GLY A 249 -1.48 -10.57 -23.85
C GLY A 249 -2.45 -9.70 -23.04
N ILE A 250 -2.49 -9.88 -21.70
CA ILE A 250 -3.34 -9.10 -20.80
C ILE A 250 -2.54 -7.94 -20.18
N PRO A 251 -3.24 -6.90 -19.63
CA PRO A 251 -2.56 -5.78 -19.03
C PRO A 251 -1.64 -6.16 -17.88
N ALA A 252 -0.42 -5.63 -17.88
CA ALA A 252 0.53 -5.83 -16.79
C ALA A 252 0.08 -5.07 -15.54
N ILE A 253 -0.13 -5.80 -14.46
CA ILE A 253 -0.49 -5.27 -13.14
C ILE A 253 0.56 -5.67 -12.10
N SER A 254 0.56 -5.00 -10.96
CA SER A 254 1.35 -5.42 -9.80
C SER A 254 0.58 -6.43 -8.93
N VAL A 255 1.28 -7.12 -8.02
CA VAL A 255 0.64 -7.96 -6.99
C VAL A 255 -0.38 -7.16 -6.17
N HIS A 256 -0.13 -5.87 -5.92
CA HIS A 256 -1.14 -5.00 -5.31
C HIS A 256 -2.34 -4.74 -6.24
N GLY A 257 -2.13 -4.78 -7.55
CA GLY A 257 -3.18 -4.74 -8.56
C GLY A 257 -4.14 -5.94 -8.48
N LEU A 258 -3.66 -7.15 -8.10
CA LEU A 258 -4.54 -8.30 -7.84
C LEU A 258 -5.54 -8.04 -6.72
N ARG A 259 -5.10 -7.34 -5.66
CA ARG A 259 -6.01 -6.92 -4.59
C ARG A 259 -7.04 -5.91 -5.10
N HIS A 260 -6.65 -5.00 -5.99
CA HIS A 260 -7.60 -4.09 -6.65
C HIS A 260 -8.58 -4.87 -7.54
N THR A 261 -8.07 -5.84 -8.30
CA THR A 261 -8.89 -6.75 -9.12
C THR A 261 -9.93 -7.48 -8.27
N HIS A 262 -9.50 -8.08 -7.15
CA HIS A 262 -10.40 -8.77 -6.22
C HIS A 262 -11.54 -7.86 -5.71
N ALA A 263 -11.19 -6.66 -5.29
CA ALA A 263 -12.19 -5.70 -4.79
C ALA A 263 -13.14 -5.21 -5.89
N SER A 264 -12.60 -4.92 -7.08
CA SER A 264 -13.40 -4.49 -8.23
C SER A 264 -14.42 -5.54 -8.63
N LEU A 265 -14.01 -6.80 -8.73
CA LEU A 265 -14.90 -7.91 -9.10
C LEU A 265 -16.00 -8.15 -8.07
N LEU A 266 -15.69 -8.02 -6.76
CA LEU A 266 -16.71 -8.13 -5.72
C LEU A 266 -17.75 -6.99 -5.80
N LEU A 267 -17.29 -5.77 -6.07
CA LEU A 267 -18.19 -4.62 -6.26
C LEU A 267 -19.05 -4.81 -7.51
N PHE A 268 -18.49 -5.20 -8.64
CA PHE A 268 -19.24 -5.52 -9.86
C PHE A 268 -20.25 -6.67 -9.66
N ALA A 269 -19.95 -7.62 -8.78
CA ALA A 269 -20.87 -8.68 -8.37
C ALA A 269 -21.95 -8.22 -7.37
N GLY A 270 -22.06 -6.92 -7.06
CA GLY A 270 -23.07 -6.36 -6.16
C GLY A 270 -22.76 -6.50 -4.67
N VAL A 271 -21.52 -6.92 -4.29
CA VAL A 271 -21.14 -6.98 -2.87
C VAL A 271 -21.00 -5.58 -2.30
N SER A 272 -21.67 -5.31 -1.18
CA SER A 272 -21.66 -3.98 -0.57
C SER A 272 -20.25 -3.47 -0.25
N ILE A 273 -20.04 -2.16 -0.40
CA ILE A 273 -18.77 -1.46 -0.11
C ILE A 273 -18.27 -1.79 1.31
N GLY A 274 -19.20 -1.83 2.29
CA GLY A 274 -18.86 -2.16 3.68
C GLY A 274 -18.32 -3.59 3.84
N SER A 275 -18.87 -4.56 3.10
CA SER A 275 -18.40 -5.94 3.11
C SER A 275 -17.03 -6.08 2.42
N VAL A 276 -16.83 -5.40 1.30
CA VAL A 276 -15.53 -5.32 0.62
C VAL A 276 -14.48 -4.66 1.52
N ALA A 277 -14.80 -3.54 2.18
CA ALA A 277 -13.91 -2.85 3.09
C ALA A 277 -13.46 -3.75 4.26
N ARG A 278 -14.40 -4.47 4.90
CA ARG A 278 -14.10 -5.44 5.98
C ARG A 278 -13.23 -6.58 5.47
N ARG A 279 -13.56 -7.17 4.32
CA ARG A 279 -12.77 -8.25 3.70
C ARG A 279 -11.34 -7.83 3.41
N LEU A 280 -11.15 -6.61 2.90
CA LEU A 280 -9.83 -6.06 2.64
C LEU A 280 -9.09 -5.59 3.90
N GLY A 281 -9.75 -5.39 5.03
CA GLY A 281 -9.16 -4.81 6.25
C GLY A 281 -8.79 -3.34 6.07
N HIS A 282 -9.69 -2.54 5.50
CA HIS A 282 -9.57 -1.08 5.49
C HIS A 282 -10.05 -0.49 6.81
N ALA A 283 -9.32 0.48 7.33
CA ALA A 283 -9.68 1.15 8.59
C ALA A 283 -10.98 1.99 8.46
N SER A 284 -11.30 2.43 7.24
CA SER A 284 -12.49 3.21 6.93
C SER A 284 -13.08 2.78 5.59
N MET A 285 -14.41 2.76 5.51
CA MET A 285 -15.13 2.58 4.23
C MET A 285 -14.79 3.68 3.22
N THR A 286 -14.48 4.88 3.69
CA THR A 286 -14.04 5.99 2.85
C THR A 286 -12.81 5.66 2.02
N THR A 287 -11.90 4.82 2.54
CA THR A 287 -10.74 4.34 1.78
C THR A 287 -11.17 3.49 0.59
N THR A 288 -12.10 2.56 0.78
CA THR A 288 -12.66 1.74 -0.30
C THR A 288 -13.43 2.60 -1.29
N GLN A 289 -14.31 3.47 -0.80
CA GLN A 289 -15.11 4.36 -1.62
C GLN A 289 -14.23 5.25 -2.52
N LYS A 290 -13.25 5.96 -1.97
CA LYS A 290 -12.34 6.81 -2.75
C LYS A 290 -11.51 6.02 -3.78
N THR A 291 -11.11 4.80 -3.44
CA THR A 291 -10.28 3.96 -4.33
C THR A 291 -11.08 3.42 -5.51
N TYR A 292 -12.35 3.06 -5.28
CA TYR A 292 -13.22 2.42 -6.26
C TYR A 292 -14.41 3.30 -6.70
N LEU A 293 -14.29 4.63 -6.51
CA LEU A 293 -15.36 5.60 -6.82
C LEU A 293 -15.89 5.45 -8.25
N HIS A 294 -15.02 5.24 -9.21
CA HIS A 294 -15.39 5.07 -10.62
C HIS A 294 -16.27 3.83 -10.88
N ILE A 295 -16.02 2.73 -10.16
CA ILE A 295 -16.83 1.51 -10.23
C ILE A 295 -18.19 1.74 -9.56
N ILE A 296 -18.18 2.42 -8.41
CA ILE A 296 -19.40 2.74 -7.66
C ILE A 296 -20.32 3.61 -8.52
N GLN A 297 -19.78 4.62 -9.19
CA GLN A 297 -20.54 5.49 -10.09
C GLN A 297 -21.11 4.73 -11.31
N GLU A 298 -20.36 3.76 -11.84
CA GLU A 298 -20.85 2.91 -12.94
C GLU A 298 -22.01 2.02 -12.48
N LEU A 299 -21.93 1.45 -11.27
CA LEU A 299 -23.03 0.68 -10.66
C LEU A 299 -24.24 1.55 -10.32
N GLU A 300 -24.03 2.76 -9.76
CA GLU A 300 -25.11 3.70 -9.47
C GLU A 300 -25.90 4.07 -10.73
N ASN A 301 -25.25 4.22 -11.88
CA ASN A 301 -25.94 4.45 -13.15
C ASN A 301 -26.79 3.26 -13.60
N GLN A 302 -26.35 2.02 -13.33
CA GLN A 302 -27.16 0.80 -13.59
C GLN A 302 -28.31 0.69 -12.59
N ASP A 303 -28.11 1.07 -11.33
CA ASP A 303 -29.12 1.02 -10.29
C ASP A 303 -30.29 1.99 -10.57
N VAL A 304 -30.04 3.15 -11.20
CA VAL A 304 -31.11 4.09 -11.61
C VAL A 304 -32.14 3.40 -12.49
N ASP A 305 -31.72 2.61 -13.49
CA ASP A 305 -32.62 1.87 -14.34
C ASP A 305 -33.40 0.79 -13.58
N LEU A 306 -32.76 0.13 -12.61
CA LEU A 306 -33.42 -0.86 -11.73
C LEU A 306 -34.46 -0.19 -10.82
N VAL A 307 -34.16 0.95 -10.24
CA VAL A 307 -35.07 1.75 -9.41
C VAL A 307 -36.27 2.16 -10.24
N MET A 308 -36.06 2.72 -11.43
CA MET A 308 -37.15 3.14 -12.30
C MET A 308 -38.07 1.98 -12.71
N ARG A 309 -37.52 0.81 -13.05
CA ARG A 309 -38.28 -0.41 -13.35
C ARG A 309 -39.04 -0.91 -12.12
N SER A 310 -38.41 -0.89 -10.94
CA SER A 310 -39.06 -1.34 -9.70
C SER A 310 -40.21 -0.44 -9.32
N LEU A 311 -40.06 0.88 -9.48
CA LEU A 311 -41.16 1.85 -9.23
C LEU A 311 -42.28 1.72 -10.24
N ALA A 312 -42.00 1.48 -11.52
CA ALA A 312 -42.99 1.26 -12.56
C ALA A 312 -43.84 0.00 -12.32
N ASN A 313 -43.28 -1.01 -11.65
CA ASN A 313 -43.98 -2.25 -11.31
C ASN A 313 -44.85 -2.16 -10.04
N LEU A 314 -44.88 -1.00 -9.36
CA LEU A 314 -45.74 -0.74 -8.20
C LEU A 314 -47.11 -0.18 -8.56
N MET A 315 -47.36 0.08 -9.83
CA MET A 315 -48.67 0.47 -10.38
C MET A 315 -49.31 -0.69 -11.14
#